data_11c78b6e6405a5d8c4fde38ea3b8877b
#
_entry.id   11c78b6e6405a5d8c4fde38ea3b8877b
#
_cell.length_a   1.000
_cell.length_b   1.000
_cell.length_c   1.000
_cell.angle_alpha   90.00
_cell.angle_beta   90.00
_cell.angle_gamma   90.00
#
_symmetry.space_group_name_H-M   'P 1'
#
loop_
_entity.id
_entity.type
_entity.pdbx_description
1 polymer ?
#
loop_
_entity_poly.entity_id
_entity_poly.type
_entity_poly.pdbx_seq_one_letter_code
_entity_poly.pdbx_strand_id
1 'polypeptide(L)'
;MKNRINLLLAGIAILAVIAATITTTIVYYNIFQKQVINDLKISAKLLQDTHFFENADINSSEIDLSANIDELRVTWIDKDGTVLYDNDANTQVLANHSDRPEVQEAFLSGVGESVRRSDTLNRDTFYYARLLDNGTVLRISKDAVNIWSVYAAAGPVIVVIIGLIIIVCIILSRMLTAQILKPIEVMAENIQDTSVRPPYKELIPFANMIRKQHSDILSAARVKQDFTANVSHELKTPLTAISGYAELIDSGMVDAEKGKHFLGEIRKNADRLLSLINDIIRLSELDRNNEDDGFEALDLYDVVSECMEALKVNAGRRQVTLHFKGEHCIIRGNYEMIRELTDNLVQNAIRYNNEGGNVWVEVNPGEEICLVVRDDGIGIPAEDRERVFERFYRVDKSRSRETGGTGLGLAIVKNIVELHGAGITLESTEGEGTCITVKF
;
A
#
# COMPACT_ATOMS: atom_id res chain seq x y z
N MET A 1 15.47 -1.97 -5.19
CA MET A 1 14.47 -1.25 -5.98
C MET A 1 15.11 -0.35 -7.05
N LYS A 2 16.05 0.50 -6.69
CA LYS A 2 16.77 1.48 -7.55
C LYS A 2 17.30 0.88 -8.87
N ASN A 3 18.08 -0.21 -8.79
CA ASN A 3 18.67 -0.85 -9.98
C ASN A 3 17.62 -1.54 -10.90
N ARG A 4 16.51 -2.02 -10.36
CA ARG A 4 15.44 -2.62 -11.16
C ARG A 4 14.67 -1.58 -11.98
N ILE A 5 14.41 -0.41 -11.40
CA ILE A 5 13.72 0.69 -12.11
C ILE A 5 14.61 1.22 -13.25
N ASN A 6 15.90 1.40 -12.97
CA ASN A 6 16.86 1.85 -13.97
C ASN A 6 16.98 0.87 -15.14
N LEU A 7 16.99 -0.42 -14.86
CA LEU A 7 17.11 -1.49 -15.87
C LEU A 7 15.84 -1.60 -16.71
N LEU A 8 14.67 -1.43 -16.11
CA LEU A 8 13.38 -1.40 -16.82
C LEU A 8 13.26 -0.18 -17.76
N LEU A 9 13.60 1.02 -17.27
CA LEU A 9 13.54 2.24 -18.09
C LEU A 9 14.53 2.17 -19.26
N ALA A 10 15.76 1.70 -19.02
CA ALA A 10 16.73 1.48 -20.09
C ALA A 10 16.24 0.43 -21.09
N GLY A 11 15.66 -0.67 -20.64
CA GLY A 11 15.11 -1.71 -21.50
C GLY A 11 13.98 -1.20 -22.40
N ILE A 12 13.04 -0.44 -21.85
CA ILE A 12 11.93 0.17 -22.60
C ILE A 12 12.47 1.16 -23.66
N ALA A 13 13.45 1.99 -23.28
CA ALA A 13 14.04 2.95 -24.21
C ALA A 13 14.77 2.26 -25.38
N ILE A 14 15.55 1.22 -25.11
CA ILE A 14 16.24 0.42 -26.14
C ILE A 14 15.21 -0.22 -27.07
N LEU A 15 14.18 -0.82 -26.52
CA LEU A 15 13.12 -1.48 -27.31
C LEU A 15 12.36 -0.48 -28.20
N ALA A 16 12.08 0.71 -27.70
CA ALA A 16 11.45 1.78 -28.47
C ALA A 16 12.34 2.26 -29.62
N VAL A 17 13.65 2.40 -29.41
CA VAL A 17 14.59 2.79 -30.46
C VAL A 17 14.69 1.71 -31.53
N ILE A 18 14.79 0.45 -31.16
CA ILE A 18 14.83 -0.67 -32.11
C ILE A 18 13.55 -0.69 -32.95
N ALA A 19 12.38 -0.59 -32.33
CA ALA A 19 11.10 -0.58 -33.02
C ALA A 19 10.98 0.61 -33.99
N ALA A 20 11.38 1.81 -33.55
CA ALA A 20 11.38 3.01 -34.41
C ALA A 20 12.32 2.84 -35.59
N THR A 21 13.52 2.31 -35.38
CA THR A 21 14.50 2.07 -36.46
C THR A 21 13.96 1.10 -37.48
N ILE A 22 13.41 -0.04 -37.06
CA ILE A 22 12.82 -1.04 -37.96
C ILE A 22 11.67 -0.42 -38.77
N THR A 23 10.75 0.28 -38.11
CA THR A 23 9.60 0.90 -38.75
C THR A 23 10.03 1.95 -39.78
N THR A 24 10.94 2.85 -39.42
CA THR A 24 11.45 3.89 -40.29
C THR A 24 12.11 3.29 -41.53
N THR A 25 12.85 2.21 -41.38
CA THR A 25 13.50 1.56 -42.49
C THR A 25 12.52 0.89 -43.47
N ILE A 26 11.52 0.19 -42.93
CA ILE A 26 10.49 -0.42 -43.83
C ILE A 26 9.77 0.68 -44.61
N VAL A 27 9.41 1.78 -43.97
CA VAL A 27 8.75 2.92 -44.62
C VAL A 27 9.66 3.55 -45.68
N TYR A 28 10.92 3.81 -45.33
CA TYR A 28 11.89 4.38 -46.28
C TYR A 28 12.09 3.49 -47.48
N TYR A 29 12.25 2.17 -47.31
CA TYR A 29 12.42 1.23 -48.38
C TYR A 29 11.21 1.20 -49.34
N ASN A 30 10.00 1.18 -48.78
CA ASN A 30 8.78 1.24 -49.58
C ASN A 30 8.67 2.54 -50.44
N ILE A 31 9.05 3.68 -49.83
CA ILE A 31 9.08 4.96 -50.55
C ILE A 31 10.13 4.93 -51.65
N PHE A 32 11.33 4.43 -51.32
CA PHE A 32 12.43 4.32 -52.28
C PHE A 32 12.07 3.44 -53.49
N GLN A 33 11.49 2.25 -53.26
CA GLN A 33 11.01 1.39 -54.34
C GLN A 33 10.02 2.09 -55.27
N LYS A 34 9.03 2.76 -54.69
CA LYS A 34 8.02 3.52 -55.43
C LYS A 34 8.66 4.64 -56.26
N GLN A 35 9.66 5.31 -55.73
CA GLN A 35 10.36 6.38 -56.44
C GLN A 35 11.16 5.85 -57.61
N VAL A 36 11.94 4.75 -57.42
CA VAL A 36 12.70 4.14 -58.50
C VAL A 36 11.78 3.67 -59.64
N ILE A 37 10.68 2.99 -59.32
CA ILE A 37 9.70 2.56 -60.31
C ILE A 37 9.07 3.76 -61.04
N ASN A 38 8.76 4.84 -60.32
CA ASN A 38 8.21 6.04 -60.95
C ASN A 38 9.21 6.73 -61.89
N ASP A 39 10.49 6.78 -61.50
CA ASP A 39 11.56 7.30 -62.36
C ASP A 39 11.72 6.46 -63.64
N LEU A 40 11.68 5.11 -63.54
CA LEU A 40 11.69 4.21 -64.69
C LEU A 40 10.47 4.43 -65.56
N LYS A 41 9.27 4.63 -65.00
CA LYS A 41 8.04 4.92 -65.75
C LYS A 41 8.14 6.22 -66.55
N ILE A 42 8.67 7.28 -65.89
CA ILE A 42 8.90 8.57 -66.59
C ILE A 42 9.90 8.39 -67.76
N SER A 43 11.01 7.68 -67.48
CA SER A 43 12.04 7.41 -68.51
C SER A 43 11.49 6.58 -69.70
N ALA A 44 10.67 5.55 -69.41
CA ALA A 44 10.01 4.74 -70.43
C ALA A 44 9.08 5.57 -71.32
N LYS A 45 8.30 6.47 -70.63
CA LYS A 45 7.39 7.37 -71.39
C LYS A 45 8.14 8.36 -72.22
N LEU A 46 9.22 8.97 -71.73
CA LEU A 46 10.06 9.88 -72.54
C LEU A 46 10.65 9.18 -73.78
N LEU A 47 11.16 7.95 -73.62
CA LEU A 47 11.70 7.17 -74.74
C LEU A 47 10.60 6.77 -75.70
N GLN A 48 9.40 6.45 -75.26
CA GLN A 48 8.25 6.20 -76.16
C GLN A 48 7.86 7.46 -76.94
N ASP A 49 7.76 8.62 -76.29
CA ASP A 49 7.36 9.89 -76.89
C ASP A 49 8.37 10.38 -77.95
N THR A 50 9.60 9.85 -77.96
CA THR A 50 10.57 10.10 -79.04
C THR A 50 10.27 9.33 -80.36
N HIS A 51 9.32 8.39 -80.36
CA HIS A 51 8.97 7.47 -81.44
C HIS A 51 10.18 6.72 -82.02
N PHE A 52 11.30 6.68 -81.31
CA PHE A 52 12.56 6.10 -81.76
C PHE A 52 12.41 4.60 -82.07
N PHE A 53 11.81 3.84 -81.15
CA PHE A 53 11.61 2.38 -81.27
C PHE A 53 10.45 1.98 -82.17
N GLU A 54 9.62 2.91 -82.60
CA GLU A 54 8.53 2.68 -83.54
C GLU A 54 8.97 2.86 -84.99
N ASN A 55 9.93 3.75 -85.18
CA ASN A 55 10.45 4.11 -86.56
C ASN A 55 11.80 3.50 -86.85
N ALA A 56 12.44 2.80 -85.91
CA ALA A 56 13.76 2.21 -86.09
C ALA A 56 13.68 1.00 -87.03
N ASP A 57 14.49 1.05 -88.13
CA ASP A 57 14.65 -0.09 -89.02
C ASP A 57 15.54 -1.12 -88.26
N ILE A 58 14.98 -2.32 -87.95
CA ILE A 58 15.58 -3.38 -87.14
C ILE A 58 16.97 -3.82 -87.69
N ASN A 59 17.27 -3.51 -88.98
CA ASN A 59 18.52 -3.86 -89.64
C ASN A 59 19.57 -2.74 -89.63
N SER A 60 19.31 -1.58 -89.09
CA SER A 60 20.30 -0.51 -89.03
C SER A 60 21.21 -0.71 -87.78
N SER A 61 22.49 -0.93 -88.05
CA SER A 61 23.57 -1.14 -87.08
C SER A 61 23.96 0.13 -86.27
N GLU A 62 23.15 1.17 -86.30
CA GLU A 62 23.41 2.47 -85.65
C GLU A 62 22.26 2.88 -84.71
N ILE A 63 21.91 2.02 -83.80
CA ILE A 63 21.09 2.48 -82.66
C ILE A 63 22.07 2.93 -81.55
N ASP A 64 22.53 4.18 -81.61
CA ASP A 64 23.37 4.78 -80.61
C ASP A 64 22.52 5.60 -79.61
N LEU A 65 22.02 4.94 -78.55
CA LEU A 65 21.35 5.55 -77.38
C LEU A 65 22.35 5.97 -76.32
N SER A 66 23.67 5.88 -76.59
CA SER A 66 24.73 6.07 -75.59
C SER A 66 24.82 7.48 -74.97
N ALA A 67 24.22 8.47 -75.66
CA ALA A 67 24.50 9.88 -75.33
C ALA A 67 23.73 10.44 -74.11
N ASN A 68 22.68 9.78 -73.56
CA ASN A 68 21.87 10.40 -72.49
C ASN A 68 21.23 9.45 -71.45
N ILE A 69 21.62 8.17 -71.38
CA ILE A 69 20.96 7.22 -70.47
C ILE A 69 22.01 6.57 -69.56
N ASP A 70 22.85 7.40 -68.88
CA ASP A 70 23.75 6.94 -67.81
C ASP A 70 22.96 6.36 -66.69
N GLU A 71 23.30 5.14 -66.31
CA GLU A 71 22.68 4.34 -65.21
C GLU A 71 21.41 3.55 -65.54
N LEU A 72 20.80 3.66 -66.72
CA LEU A 72 19.63 2.86 -67.08
C LEU A 72 19.99 1.82 -68.18
N ARG A 73 19.56 0.58 -67.92
CA ARG A 73 19.59 -0.44 -68.97
C ARG A 73 18.28 -0.44 -69.72
N VAL A 74 18.37 -0.27 -71.05
CA VAL A 74 17.23 -0.23 -71.97
C VAL A 74 17.27 -1.46 -72.81
N THR A 75 16.22 -2.25 -72.83
CA THR A 75 16.07 -3.46 -73.66
C THR A 75 14.81 -3.34 -74.54
N TRP A 76 14.92 -3.51 -75.85
CA TRP A 76 13.79 -3.58 -76.76
C TRP A 76 13.52 -5.03 -77.15
N ILE A 77 12.28 -5.48 -77.04
CA ILE A 77 11.88 -6.88 -77.08
C ILE A 77 10.75 -7.04 -78.10
N ASP A 78 10.91 -8.00 -79.00
CA ASP A 78 9.88 -8.32 -79.99
C ASP A 78 8.68 -9.07 -79.35
N LYS A 79 7.61 -9.24 -80.17
CA LYS A 79 6.37 -9.92 -79.80
C LYS A 79 6.57 -11.38 -79.37
N ASP A 80 7.59 -12.04 -79.88
CA ASP A 80 7.96 -13.41 -79.55
C ASP A 80 8.91 -13.50 -78.29
N GLY A 81 9.30 -12.34 -77.73
CA GLY A 81 10.23 -12.25 -76.62
C GLY A 81 11.71 -12.17 -76.99
N THR A 82 12.03 -12.10 -78.33
CA THR A 82 13.38 -11.94 -78.79
C THR A 82 13.88 -10.52 -78.47
N VAL A 83 15.12 -10.40 -77.99
CA VAL A 83 15.72 -9.09 -77.71
C VAL A 83 16.25 -8.47 -79.02
N LEU A 84 15.63 -7.36 -79.40
CA LEU A 84 16.03 -6.61 -80.62
C LEU A 84 17.18 -5.65 -80.32
N TYR A 85 17.20 -5.02 -79.18
CA TYR A 85 18.24 -4.09 -78.71
C TYR A 85 18.46 -4.16 -77.25
N ASP A 86 19.71 -3.99 -76.83
CA ASP A 86 20.09 -3.82 -75.40
C ASP A 86 21.35 -2.92 -75.34
N ASN A 87 21.33 -1.86 -74.48
CA ASN A 87 22.45 -0.92 -74.38
C ASN A 87 23.62 -1.43 -73.58
N ASP A 88 23.43 -2.52 -72.81
CA ASP A 88 24.43 -3.03 -71.85
C ASP A 88 24.97 -4.41 -72.19
N ALA A 89 24.28 -5.17 -73.09
CA ALA A 89 24.67 -6.52 -73.40
C ALA A 89 24.51 -6.78 -74.90
N ASN A 90 25.34 -7.67 -75.45
CA ASN A 90 25.22 -8.09 -76.87
C ASN A 90 23.94 -8.93 -77.08
N THR A 91 23.05 -8.47 -77.94
CA THR A 91 21.74 -9.10 -78.22
C THR A 91 21.87 -10.55 -78.73
N GLN A 92 22.95 -10.93 -79.42
CA GLN A 92 23.18 -12.31 -79.90
C GLN A 92 23.41 -13.33 -78.78
N VAL A 93 23.74 -12.88 -77.56
CA VAL A 93 24.03 -13.75 -76.43
C VAL A 93 22.86 -13.78 -75.42
N LEU A 94 21.91 -12.86 -75.55
CA LEU A 94 20.79 -12.77 -74.65
C LEU A 94 19.74 -13.86 -74.92
N ALA A 95 19.27 -14.52 -73.85
CA ALA A 95 18.17 -15.46 -73.94
C ALA A 95 16.86 -14.75 -74.27
N ASN A 96 15.89 -15.47 -74.80
CA ASN A 96 14.55 -14.95 -75.00
C ASN A 96 13.94 -14.45 -73.62
N HIS A 97 13.27 -13.32 -73.69
CA HIS A 97 12.73 -12.64 -72.49
C HIS A 97 11.22 -12.79 -72.32
N SER A 98 10.56 -13.68 -73.09
CA SER A 98 9.12 -13.94 -73.03
C SER A 98 8.66 -14.50 -71.64
N ASP A 99 9.57 -15.12 -70.89
CA ASP A 99 9.33 -15.69 -69.58
C ASP A 99 9.48 -14.67 -68.43
N ARG A 100 9.88 -13.44 -68.70
CA ARG A 100 10.12 -12.40 -67.72
C ARG A 100 8.80 -11.82 -67.21
N PRO A 101 8.55 -11.80 -65.86
CA PRO A 101 7.28 -11.35 -65.27
C PRO A 101 6.83 -9.97 -65.75
N GLU A 102 7.77 -8.99 -65.82
CA GLU A 102 7.50 -7.63 -66.26
C GLU A 102 7.14 -7.57 -67.76
N VAL A 103 7.71 -8.46 -68.56
CA VAL A 103 7.44 -8.52 -70.02
C VAL A 103 6.08 -9.19 -70.25
N GLN A 104 5.79 -10.28 -69.57
CA GLN A 104 4.47 -10.95 -69.60
C GLN A 104 3.35 -10.02 -69.20
N GLU A 105 3.54 -9.30 -68.08
CA GLU A 105 2.57 -8.34 -67.63
C GLU A 105 2.38 -7.18 -68.63
N ALA A 106 3.45 -6.69 -69.22
CA ALA A 106 3.37 -5.65 -70.25
C ALA A 106 2.59 -6.09 -71.50
N PHE A 107 2.72 -7.33 -71.94
CA PHE A 107 1.90 -7.88 -73.02
C PHE A 107 0.42 -8.00 -72.65
N LEU A 108 0.09 -8.27 -71.37
CA LEU A 108 -1.29 -8.46 -70.91
C LEU A 108 -1.99 -7.16 -70.61
N SER A 109 -1.32 -6.25 -69.91
CA SER A 109 -1.91 -5.03 -69.32
C SER A 109 -1.38 -3.71 -69.89
N GLY A 110 -0.43 -3.79 -70.82
CA GLY A 110 0.24 -2.63 -71.41
C GLY A 110 1.47 -2.15 -70.63
N VAL A 111 1.56 -2.50 -69.31
CA VAL A 111 2.71 -2.18 -68.48
C VAL A 111 3.00 -3.35 -67.53
N GLY A 112 4.26 -3.54 -67.17
CA GLY A 112 4.66 -4.55 -66.19
C GLY A 112 5.81 -4.06 -65.31
N GLU A 113 5.79 -4.44 -64.05
CA GLU A 113 6.78 -4.04 -63.06
C GLU A 113 7.33 -5.30 -62.34
N SER A 114 8.65 -5.31 -62.09
CA SER A 114 9.27 -6.41 -61.36
C SER A 114 10.50 -5.93 -60.61
N VAL A 115 10.75 -6.52 -59.47
CA VAL A 115 11.98 -6.30 -58.68
C VAL A 115 12.66 -7.64 -58.50
N ARG A 116 13.90 -7.77 -58.95
CA ARG A 116 14.69 -8.99 -58.78
C ARG A 116 15.95 -8.73 -57.98
N ARG A 117 16.22 -9.61 -57.05
CA ARG A 117 17.44 -9.58 -56.26
C ARG A 117 18.55 -10.35 -56.99
N SER A 118 19.68 -9.70 -57.18
CA SER A 118 20.89 -10.36 -57.63
C SER A 118 21.68 -10.85 -56.44
N ASP A 119 21.67 -12.15 -56.20
CA ASP A 119 22.41 -12.78 -55.07
C ASP A 119 23.95 -12.65 -55.26
N THR A 120 24.43 -12.50 -56.51
CA THR A 120 25.86 -12.38 -56.82
C THR A 120 26.39 -10.95 -56.62
N LEU A 121 25.59 -9.93 -56.85
CA LEU A 121 26.00 -8.52 -56.80
C LEU A 121 25.46 -7.77 -55.57
N ASN A 122 24.66 -8.44 -54.73
CA ASN A 122 23.98 -7.86 -53.57
C ASN A 122 23.24 -6.54 -53.92
N ARG A 123 22.62 -6.47 -55.10
CA ARG A 123 21.86 -5.34 -55.61
C ARG A 123 20.45 -5.80 -55.98
N ASP A 124 19.48 -4.92 -55.79
CA ASP A 124 18.12 -5.12 -56.26
C ASP A 124 17.99 -4.41 -57.60
N THR A 125 17.61 -5.15 -58.69
CA THR A 125 17.36 -4.58 -59.99
C THR A 125 15.85 -4.39 -60.16
N PHE A 126 15.47 -3.17 -60.41
CA PHE A 126 14.11 -2.76 -60.72
C PHE A 126 13.87 -2.76 -62.19
N TYR A 127 12.78 -3.37 -62.65
CA TYR A 127 12.37 -3.48 -63.98
C TYR A 127 11.03 -2.82 -64.20
N TYR A 128 10.92 -2.03 -65.28
CA TYR A 128 9.67 -1.50 -65.79
C TYR A 128 9.57 -1.81 -67.27
N ALA A 129 8.50 -2.46 -67.69
CA ALA A 129 8.24 -2.82 -69.08
C ALA A 129 6.98 -2.13 -69.60
N ARG A 130 6.98 -1.65 -70.84
CA ARG A 130 5.84 -1.00 -71.45
C ARG A 130 5.65 -1.50 -72.89
N LEU A 131 4.41 -1.84 -73.23
CA LEU A 131 3.99 -2.20 -74.54
C LEU A 131 3.94 -0.96 -75.43
N LEU A 132 4.59 -1.00 -76.62
CA LEU A 132 4.59 0.04 -77.62
C LEU A 132 3.47 -0.19 -78.65
N ASP A 133 3.08 0.86 -79.35
CA ASP A 133 1.97 0.81 -80.32
C ASP A 133 2.22 -0.17 -81.51
N ASN A 134 3.47 -0.46 -81.78
CA ASN A 134 3.87 -1.48 -82.81
C ASN A 134 3.79 -2.93 -82.26
N GLY A 135 3.41 -3.12 -80.99
CA GLY A 135 3.26 -4.43 -80.34
C GLY A 135 4.54 -5.02 -79.76
N THR A 136 5.66 -4.28 -79.78
CA THR A 136 6.90 -4.65 -79.09
C THR A 136 6.93 -4.11 -77.69
N VAL A 137 7.85 -4.58 -76.81
CA VAL A 137 7.98 -4.15 -75.45
C VAL A 137 9.29 -3.40 -75.25
N LEU A 138 9.19 -2.20 -74.67
CA LEU A 138 10.31 -1.44 -74.12
C LEU A 138 10.46 -1.74 -72.65
N ARG A 139 11.59 -2.36 -72.30
CA ARG A 139 11.93 -2.65 -70.87
C ARG A 139 13.08 -1.75 -70.44
N ILE A 140 12.92 -1.08 -69.35
CA ILE A 140 13.96 -0.29 -68.68
C ILE A 140 14.25 -0.90 -67.31
N SER A 141 15.52 -0.98 -66.94
CA SER A 141 15.94 -1.44 -65.67
C SER A 141 17.00 -0.55 -65.00
N LYS A 142 17.00 -0.49 -63.72
CA LYS A 142 17.98 0.22 -62.88
C LYS A 142 18.42 -0.64 -61.72
N ASP A 143 19.72 -0.76 -61.53
CA ASP A 143 20.30 -1.38 -60.35
C ASP A 143 20.28 -0.37 -59.21
N ALA A 144 19.68 -0.75 -58.11
CA ALA A 144 19.66 0.06 -56.89
C ALA A 144 20.44 -0.61 -55.75
N VAL A 145 20.99 0.23 -54.91
CA VAL A 145 21.74 -0.22 -53.77
C VAL A 145 20.84 -1.01 -52.82
N ASN A 146 21.25 -2.23 -52.46
CA ASN A 146 20.45 -3.07 -51.55
C ASN A 146 20.28 -2.40 -50.20
N ILE A 147 19.11 -2.58 -49.64
CA ILE A 147 18.76 -2.09 -48.26
C ILE A 147 19.82 -2.43 -47.20
N TRP A 148 20.47 -3.58 -47.32
CA TRP A 148 21.51 -4.00 -46.39
C TRP A 148 22.78 -3.13 -46.45
N SER A 149 23.13 -2.56 -47.60
CA SER A 149 24.27 -1.64 -47.70
C SER A 149 23.96 -0.27 -47.08
N VAL A 150 22.70 0.17 -47.17
CA VAL A 150 22.21 1.37 -46.49
C VAL A 150 22.29 1.18 -44.99
N TYR A 151 21.88 0.00 -44.46
CA TYR A 151 22.04 -0.33 -43.06
C TYR A 151 23.51 -0.40 -42.62
N ALA A 152 24.36 -1.01 -43.40
CA ALA A 152 25.77 -1.09 -43.06
C ALA A 152 26.43 0.30 -42.99
N ALA A 153 26.03 1.22 -43.86
CA ALA A 153 26.51 2.60 -43.83
C ALA A 153 25.93 3.40 -42.65
N ALA A 154 24.65 3.18 -42.29
CA ALA A 154 23.98 3.85 -41.19
C ALA A 154 24.31 3.22 -39.80
N GLY A 155 24.76 1.98 -39.78
CA GLY A 155 25.01 1.21 -38.57
C GLY A 155 25.83 1.93 -37.48
N PRO A 156 27.00 2.52 -37.80
CA PRO A 156 27.82 3.25 -36.84
C PRO A 156 27.06 4.43 -36.18
N VAL A 157 26.28 5.16 -37.01
CA VAL A 157 25.50 6.31 -36.52
C VAL A 157 24.38 5.83 -35.59
N ILE A 158 23.70 4.74 -35.89
CA ILE A 158 22.65 4.13 -35.08
C ILE A 158 23.24 3.69 -33.72
N VAL A 159 24.40 3.05 -33.71
CA VAL A 159 25.07 2.62 -32.47
C VAL A 159 25.43 3.83 -31.57
N VAL A 160 25.93 4.92 -32.17
CA VAL A 160 26.22 6.14 -31.41
C VAL A 160 24.93 6.75 -30.79
N ILE A 161 23.86 6.82 -31.56
CA ILE A 161 22.57 7.34 -31.08
C ILE A 161 22.03 6.48 -29.92
N ILE A 162 22.07 5.15 -30.06
CA ILE A 162 21.64 4.23 -29.00
C ILE A 162 22.49 4.44 -27.74
N GLY A 163 23.80 4.55 -27.89
CA GLY A 163 24.72 4.83 -26.77
C GLY A 163 24.37 6.13 -26.04
N LEU A 164 24.10 7.19 -26.78
CA LEU A 164 23.74 8.50 -26.25
C LEU A 164 22.39 8.47 -25.51
N ILE A 165 21.40 7.76 -26.06
CA ILE A 165 20.08 7.56 -25.41
C ILE A 165 20.26 6.79 -24.09
N ILE A 166 21.07 5.73 -24.07
CA ILE A 166 21.34 4.97 -22.83
C ILE A 166 21.95 5.87 -21.77
N ILE A 167 22.93 6.70 -22.12
CA ILE A 167 23.55 7.65 -21.18
C ILE A 167 22.51 8.63 -20.63
N VAL A 168 21.70 9.23 -21.50
CA VAL A 168 20.62 10.15 -21.08
C VAL A 168 19.61 9.44 -20.17
N CYS A 169 19.21 8.23 -20.47
CA CYS A 169 18.31 7.43 -19.62
C CYS A 169 18.91 7.15 -18.25
N ILE A 170 20.21 6.84 -18.16
CA ILE A 170 20.91 6.63 -16.88
C ILE A 170 20.94 7.91 -16.06
N ILE A 171 21.24 9.05 -16.67
CA ILE A 171 21.27 10.36 -15.99
C ILE A 171 19.88 10.72 -15.48
N LEU A 172 18.85 10.66 -16.32
CA LEU A 172 17.47 10.95 -15.95
C LEU A 172 16.97 10.03 -14.85
N SER A 173 17.27 8.74 -14.93
CA SER A 173 16.89 7.76 -13.92
C SER A 173 17.53 8.05 -12.57
N ARG A 174 18.80 8.43 -12.53
CA ARG A 174 19.49 8.84 -11.28
C ARG A 174 18.91 10.14 -10.71
N MET A 175 18.60 11.10 -11.56
CA MET A 175 18.01 12.36 -11.15
C MET A 175 16.60 12.17 -10.56
N LEU A 176 15.74 11.43 -11.25
CA LEU A 176 14.40 11.06 -10.77
C LEU A 176 14.45 10.29 -9.44
N THR A 177 15.36 9.32 -9.34
CA THR A 177 15.52 8.54 -8.11
C THR A 177 15.97 9.43 -6.94
N ALA A 178 16.88 10.36 -7.16
CA ALA A 178 17.34 11.29 -6.12
C ALA A 178 16.24 12.28 -5.72
N GLN A 179 15.46 12.77 -6.66
CA GLN A 179 14.38 13.72 -6.38
C GLN A 179 13.16 13.08 -5.69
N ILE A 180 12.84 11.82 -6.00
CA ILE A 180 11.64 11.17 -5.49
C ILE A 180 11.94 10.30 -4.24
N LEU A 181 12.96 9.44 -4.29
CA LEU A 181 13.24 8.51 -3.19
C LEU A 181 13.96 9.16 -1.99
N LYS A 182 14.93 10.02 -2.23
CA LYS A 182 15.71 10.59 -1.13
C LYS A 182 14.88 11.40 -0.13
N PRO A 183 13.91 12.24 -0.54
CA PRO A 183 13.03 12.92 0.39
C PRO A 183 12.11 11.98 1.17
N ILE A 184 11.71 10.85 0.57
CA ILE A 184 10.91 9.83 1.24
C ILE A 184 11.75 9.07 2.28
N GLU A 185 13.01 8.73 1.97
CA GLU A 185 13.95 8.12 2.93
C GLU A 185 14.17 9.05 4.14
N VAL A 186 14.45 10.34 3.90
CA VAL A 186 14.63 11.33 4.98
C VAL A 186 13.36 11.48 5.83
N MET A 187 12.17 11.47 5.21
CA MET A 187 10.92 11.50 5.95
C MET A 187 10.71 10.23 6.79
N ALA A 188 11.08 9.06 6.26
CA ALA A 188 10.95 7.79 6.99
C ALA A 188 11.92 7.69 8.18
N GLU A 189 13.15 8.17 8.03
CA GLU A 189 14.16 8.21 9.10
C GLU A 189 13.78 9.21 10.21
N ASN A 190 13.12 10.31 9.85
CA ASN A 190 12.76 11.38 10.79
C ASN A 190 11.24 11.47 11.02
N ILE A 191 10.56 10.33 11.04
CA ILE A 191 9.09 10.30 11.11
C ILE A 191 8.54 10.93 12.41
N GLN A 192 9.33 10.93 13.47
CA GLN A 192 9.00 11.54 14.77
C GLN A 192 9.11 13.08 14.75
N ASP A 193 9.90 13.62 13.85
CA ASP A 193 10.09 15.06 13.76
C ASP A 193 8.93 15.70 12.96
N THR A 194 8.08 16.41 13.67
CA THR A 194 6.94 17.12 13.10
C THR A 194 7.36 18.30 12.22
N SER A 195 8.61 18.76 12.32
CA SER A 195 9.16 19.84 11.49
C SER A 195 9.44 19.37 10.05
N VAL A 196 9.64 18.05 9.82
CA VAL A 196 9.88 17.48 8.51
C VAL A 196 8.55 17.39 7.74
N ARG A 197 8.35 18.34 6.81
CA ARG A 197 7.17 18.34 5.94
C ARG A 197 7.30 17.26 4.86
N PRO A 198 6.22 16.53 4.54
CA PRO A 198 6.21 15.62 3.40
C PRO A 198 6.57 16.37 2.11
N PRO A 199 7.47 15.83 1.27
CA PRO A 199 7.94 16.49 0.05
C PRO A 199 6.83 16.65 -0.99
N TYR A 200 5.79 15.81 -0.91
CA TYR A 200 4.64 15.80 -1.82
C TYR A 200 3.35 15.87 -1.03
N LYS A 201 2.37 16.63 -1.52
CA LYS A 201 1.06 16.81 -0.87
C LYS A 201 0.30 15.47 -0.74
N GLU A 202 0.48 14.58 -1.68
CA GLU A 202 -0.11 13.24 -1.73
C GLU A 202 0.38 12.33 -0.59
N LEU A 203 1.55 12.60 -0.04
CA LEU A 203 2.12 11.85 1.08
C LEU A 203 1.68 12.36 2.45
N ILE A 204 1.01 13.51 2.54
CA ILE A 204 0.57 14.09 3.82
C ILE A 204 -0.37 13.15 4.60
N PRO A 205 -1.43 12.55 3.99
CA PRO A 205 -2.30 11.63 4.71
C PRO A 205 -1.55 10.40 5.23
N PHE A 206 -0.64 9.86 4.42
CA PHE A 206 0.18 8.70 4.78
C PHE A 206 1.15 9.02 5.92
N ALA A 207 1.85 10.16 5.85
CA ALA A 207 2.74 10.62 6.91
C ALA A 207 2.00 10.83 8.24
N ASN A 208 0.80 11.43 8.20
CA ASN A 208 -0.03 11.64 9.38
C ASN A 208 -0.52 10.31 9.98
N MET A 209 -0.92 9.36 9.13
CA MET A 209 -1.32 8.01 9.57
C MET A 209 -0.17 7.29 10.30
N ILE A 210 1.03 7.30 9.72
CA ILE A 210 2.19 6.65 10.36
C ILE A 210 2.57 7.36 11.67
N ARG A 211 2.57 8.70 11.70
CA ARG A 211 2.82 9.47 12.93
C ARG A 211 1.80 9.13 14.03
N LYS A 212 0.53 9.04 13.67
CA LYS A 212 -0.52 8.63 14.60
C LYS A 212 -0.26 7.22 15.12
N GLN A 213 -0.05 6.24 14.25
CA GLN A 213 0.25 4.86 14.66
C GLN A 213 1.50 4.78 15.56
N HIS A 214 2.55 5.53 15.23
CA HIS A 214 3.76 5.55 16.05
C HIS A 214 3.50 6.18 17.43
N SER A 215 2.75 7.27 17.50
CA SER A 215 2.31 7.89 18.75
C SER A 215 1.47 6.92 19.59
N ASP A 216 0.54 6.22 18.97
CA ASP A 216 -0.32 5.23 19.63
C ASP A 216 0.51 4.06 20.20
N ILE A 217 1.49 3.56 19.43
CA ILE A 217 2.42 2.50 19.89
C ILE A 217 3.26 2.99 21.10
N LEU A 218 3.80 4.21 21.03
CA LEU A 218 4.59 4.76 22.15
C LEU A 218 3.74 4.99 23.39
N SER A 219 2.51 5.46 23.24
CA SER A 219 1.58 5.64 24.37
C SER A 219 1.21 4.30 25.01
N ALA A 220 0.89 3.28 24.20
CA ALA A 220 0.64 1.93 24.69
C ALA A 220 1.86 1.32 25.38
N ALA A 221 3.08 1.53 24.85
CA ALA A 221 4.30 1.07 25.48
C ALA A 221 4.55 1.74 26.84
N ARG A 222 4.31 3.04 26.98
CA ARG A 222 4.40 3.76 28.26
C ARG A 222 3.40 3.23 29.27
N VAL A 223 2.12 3.10 28.87
CA VAL A 223 1.09 2.55 29.76
C VAL A 223 1.48 1.16 30.25
N LYS A 224 2.02 0.30 29.38
CA LYS A 224 2.51 -1.03 29.77
C LYS A 224 3.71 -0.97 30.73
N GLN A 225 4.65 -0.05 30.49
CA GLN A 225 5.82 0.15 31.36
C GLN A 225 5.40 0.64 32.75
N ASP A 226 4.54 1.65 32.82
CA ASP A 226 4.01 2.22 34.07
C ASP A 226 3.21 1.17 34.82
N PHE A 227 2.39 0.36 34.11
CA PHE A 227 1.68 -0.77 34.73
C PHE A 227 2.65 -1.77 35.37
N THR A 228 3.71 -2.20 34.68
CA THR A 228 4.69 -3.17 35.20
C THR A 228 5.43 -2.61 36.41
N ALA A 229 5.82 -1.33 36.35
CA ALA A 229 6.48 -0.66 37.48
C ALA A 229 5.56 -0.58 38.71
N ASN A 230 4.29 -0.18 38.52
CA ASN A 230 3.30 -0.06 39.57
C ASN A 230 2.96 -1.43 40.19
N VAL A 231 2.77 -2.48 39.38
CA VAL A 231 2.59 -3.86 39.87
C VAL A 231 3.74 -4.26 40.76
N SER A 232 4.98 -4.07 40.31
CA SER A 232 6.17 -4.45 41.08
C SER A 232 6.24 -3.72 42.42
N HIS A 233 5.90 -2.43 42.42
CA HIS A 233 5.91 -1.61 43.65
C HIS A 233 4.80 -2.03 44.59
N GLU A 234 3.56 -2.23 44.11
CA GLU A 234 2.41 -2.60 44.95
C GLU A 234 2.49 -4.04 45.47
N LEU A 235 3.19 -4.95 44.80
CA LEU A 235 3.51 -6.31 45.32
C LEU A 235 4.64 -6.27 46.35
N LYS A 236 5.69 -5.46 46.14
CA LYS A 236 6.86 -5.43 47.02
C LYS A 236 6.51 -4.92 48.43
N THR A 237 5.63 -3.91 48.55
CA THR A 237 5.28 -3.29 49.82
C THR A 237 4.66 -4.27 50.80
N PRO A 238 3.55 -5.00 50.51
CA PRO A 238 2.98 -5.98 51.44
C PRO A 238 3.90 -7.16 51.70
N LEU A 239 4.68 -7.60 50.67
CA LEU A 239 5.64 -8.70 50.84
C LEU A 239 6.73 -8.33 51.86
N THR A 240 7.28 -7.10 51.78
CA THR A 240 8.27 -6.60 52.73
C THR A 240 7.71 -6.51 54.13
N ALA A 241 6.44 -6.08 54.27
CA ALA A 241 5.77 -6.05 55.59
C ALA A 241 5.59 -7.45 56.18
N ILE A 242 5.12 -8.42 55.37
CA ILE A 242 5.00 -9.83 55.78
C ILE A 242 6.36 -10.39 56.27
N SER A 243 7.42 -10.21 55.46
CA SER A 243 8.76 -10.69 55.79
C SER A 243 9.28 -10.04 57.08
N GLY A 244 9.10 -8.71 57.21
CA GLY A 244 9.56 -7.99 58.41
C GLY A 244 8.83 -8.42 59.71
N TYR A 245 7.51 -8.59 59.65
CA TYR A 245 6.76 -9.07 60.82
C TYR A 245 7.10 -10.54 61.14
N ALA A 246 7.31 -11.38 60.13
CA ALA A 246 7.71 -12.76 60.34
C ALA A 246 9.11 -12.85 60.99
N GLU A 247 10.08 -12.04 60.54
CA GLU A 247 11.43 -11.96 61.11
C GLU A 247 11.41 -11.49 62.60
N LEU A 248 10.55 -10.49 62.91
CA LEU A 248 10.38 -10.02 64.27
C LEU A 248 9.80 -11.12 65.20
N ILE A 249 8.87 -11.92 64.72
CA ILE A 249 8.33 -13.06 65.47
C ILE A 249 9.40 -14.13 65.66
N ASP A 250 10.14 -14.48 64.59
CA ASP A 250 11.16 -15.54 64.62
C ASP A 250 12.35 -15.18 65.53
N SER A 251 12.72 -13.89 65.59
CA SER A 251 13.81 -13.42 66.48
C SER A 251 13.55 -13.60 68.00
N GLY A 252 12.33 -13.96 68.36
CA GLY A 252 11.97 -14.14 69.77
C GLY A 252 11.93 -12.85 70.60
N MET A 253 12.04 -11.68 70.01
CA MET A 253 12.02 -10.37 70.67
C MET A 253 10.61 -9.83 70.96
N VAL A 254 9.56 -10.63 70.61
CA VAL A 254 8.15 -10.18 70.65
C VAL A 254 7.39 -10.95 71.72
N ASP A 255 6.69 -10.22 72.63
CA ASP A 255 5.80 -10.83 73.53
C ASP A 255 4.55 -11.45 72.88
N ALA A 256 3.80 -12.30 73.58
CA ALA A 256 2.69 -13.05 73.01
C ALA A 256 1.57 -12.13 72.46
N GLU A 257 1.36 -10.94 73.02
CA GLU A 257 0.33 -10.00 72.61
C GLU A 257 0.72 -9.29 71.33
N LYS A 258 1.98 -8.82 71.21
CA LYS A 258 2.54 -8.26 69.98
C LYS A 258 2.66 -9.30 68.89
N GLY A 259 3.02 -10.54 69.22
CA GLY A 259 3.04 -11.68 68.30
C GLY A 259 1.69 -11.91 67.60
N LYS A 260 0.58 -11.87 68.43
CA LYS A 260 -0.77 -11.97 67.87
C LYS A 260 -1.13 -10.81 66.96
N HIS A 261 -0.71 -9.59 67.28
CA HIS A 261 -0.90 -8.40 66.49
C HIS A 261 -0.14 -8.54 65.13
N PHE A 262 1.14 -8.95 65.16
CA PHE A 262 1.95 -9.15 63.93
C PHE A 262 1.41 -10.26 63.05
N LEU A 263 0.89 -11.36 63.61
CA LEU A 263 0.18 -12.37 62.84
C LEU A 263 -1.06 -11.80 62.15
N GLY A 264 -1.79 -10.89 62.80
CA GLY A 264 -2.90 -10.16 62.20
C GLY A 264 -2.48 -9.29 61.01
N GLU A 265 -1.36 -8.58 61.14
CA GLU A 265 -0.82 -7.75 60.09
C GLU A 265 -0.28 -8.59 58.90
N ILE A 266 0.38 -9.73 59.19
CA ILE A 266 0.79 -10.69 58.13
C ILE A 266 -0.43 -11.14 57.32
N ARG A 267 -1.51 -11.57 58.02
CA ARG A 267 -2.73 -12.04 57.36
C ARG A 267 -3.36 -10.94 56.53
N LYS A 268 -3.48 -9.72 57.06
CA LYS A 268 -4.04 -8.57 56.35
C LYS A 268 -3.25 -8.22 55.07
N ASN A 269 -1.91 -8.27 55.14
CA ASN A 269 -1.06 -8.03 53.97
C ASN A 269 -1.09 -9.18 52.95
N ALA A 270 -1.24 -10.44 53.41
CA ALA A 270 -1.42 -11.59 52.51
C ALA A 270 -2.77 -11.53 51.78
N ASP A 271 -3.87 -11.22 52.47
CA ASP A 271 -5.20 -11.05 51.86
C ASP A 271 -5.20 -9.92 50.84
N ARG A 272 -4.51 -8.80 51.14
CA ARG A 272 -4.31 -7.69 50.18
C ARG A 272 -3.53 -8.11 48.94
N LEU A 273 -2.46 -8.92 49.12
CA LEU A 273 -1.63 -9.40 48.01
C LEU A 273 -2.45 -10.31 47.08
N LEU A 274 -3.27 -11.21 47.67
CA LEU A 274 -4.15 -12.09 46.92
C LEU A 274 -5.19 -11.29 46.10
N SER A 275 -5.83 -10.29 46.75
CA SER A 275 -6.75 -9.41 46.01
C SER A 275 -6.07 -8.70 44.83
N LEU A 276 -4.87 -8.16 45.06
CA LEU A 276 -4.12 -7.48 43.99
C LEU A 276 -3.76 -8.40 42.82
N ILE A 277 -3.34 -9.66 43.13
CA ILE A 277 -3.03 -10.67 42.12
C ILE A 277 -4.29 -10.99 41.28
N ASN A 278 -5.42 -11.21 41.96
CA ASN A 278 -6.69 -11.51 41.30
C ASN A 278 -7.14 -10.36 40.41
N ASP A 279 -7.04 -9.11 40.90
CA ASP A 279 -7.37 -7.92 40.07
C ASP A 279 -6.47 -7.79 38.83
N ILE A 280 -5.18 -8.11 38.96
CA ILE A 280 -4.23 -8.10 37.82
C ILE A 280 -4.56 -9.19 36.79
N ILE A 281 -4.85 -10.43 37.25
CA ILE A 281 -5.26 -11.53 36.39
C ILE A 281 -6.54 -11.12 35.63
N ARG A 282 -7.51 -10.61 36.38
CA ARG A 282 -8.80 -10.21 35.80
C ARG A 282 -8.65 -9.09 34.77
N LEU A 283 -7.84 -8.08 35.05
CA LEU A 283 -7.56 -7.00 34.12
C LEU A 283 -6.87 -7.54 32.85
N SER A 284 -5.95 -8.52 33.01
CA SER A 284 -5.29 -9.17 31.87
C SER A 284 -6.25 -10.01 31.02
N GLU A 285 -7.26 -10.64 31.66
CA GLU A 285 -8.31 -11.36 30.93
C GLU A 285 -9.20 -10.40 30.13
N LEU A 286 -9.64 -9.29 30.76
CA LEU A 286 -10.44 -8.26 30.12
C LEU A 286 -9.71 -7.60 28.93
N ASP A 287 -8.39 -7.37 29.05
CA ASP A 287 -7.57 -6.83 27.96
C ASP A 287 -7.44 -7.79 26.75
N ARG A 288 -7.75 -9.08 26.92
CA ARG A 288 -7.64 -10.12 25.88
C ARG A 288 -8.98 -10.55 25.27
N ASN A 289 -10.08 -10.28 25.97
CA ASN A 289 -11.40 -10.69 25.51
C ASN A 289 -11.85 -9.83 24.32
N ASN A 290 -12.47 -10.51 23.34
CA ASN A 290 -13.16 -9.86 22.24
C ASN A 290 -14.57 -9.44 22.69
N GLU A 291 -15.10 -8.40 22.10
CA GLU A 291 -16.35 -7.71 22.46
C GLU A 291 -17.62 -8.59 22.58
N ASP A 292 -17.60 -9.88 22.20
CA ASP A 292 -18.79 -10.74 22.16
C ASP A 292 -18.66 -12.07 22.92
N ASP A 293 -17.57 -12.30 23.67
CA ASP A 293 -17.36 -13.58 24.34
C ASP A 293 -18.30 -13.75 25.58
N GLY A 294 -19.29 -14.62 25.44
CA GLY A 294 -20.25 -14.94 26.51
C GLY A 294 -21.34 -13.89 26.72
N PHE A 295 -21.62 -13.05 25.72
CA PHE A 295 -22.71 -12.07 25.80
C PHE A 295 -24.06 -12.73 25.53
N GLU A 296 -24.99 -12.56 26.49
CA GLU A 296 -26.36 -13.03 26.44
C GLU A 296 -27.37 -11.94 26.85
N ALA A 297 -28.64 -12.19 26.62
CA ALA A 297 -29.69 -11.32 27.15
C ALA A 297 -29.83 -11.59 28.66
N LEU A 298 -29.55 -10.59 29.46
CA LEU A 298 -29.65 -10.68 30.92
C LEU A 298 -30.47 -9.52 31.49
N ASP A 299 -31.13 -9.79 32.60
CA ASP A 299 -31.86 -8.77 33.33
C ASP A 299 -30.94 -8.04 34.32
N LEU A 300 -30.70 -6.75 34.04
CA LEU A 300 -29.80 -5.93 34.82
C LEU A 300 -30.29 -5.79 36.27
N TYR A 301 -31.62 -5.71 36.48
CA TYR A 301 -32.19 -5.60 37.82
C TYR A 301 -31.86 -6.83 38.68
N ASP A 302 -31.98 -8.04 38.12
CA ASP A 302 -31.69 -9.29 38.84
C ASP A 302 -30.21 -9.36 39.25
N VAL A 303 -29.28 -9.07 38.31
CA VAL A 303 -27.84 -9.07 38.61
C VAL A 303 -27.48 -8.06 39.69
N VAL A 304 -28.01 -6.85 39.61
CA VAL A 304 -27.75 -5.80 40.60
C VAL A 304 -28.35 -6.16 41.98
N SER A 305 -29.57 -6.73 41.98
CA SER A 305 -30.24 -7.17 43.21
C SER A 305 -29.44 -8.23 43.95
N GLU A 306 -28.90 -9.22 43.25
CA GLU A 306 -28.03 -10.25 43.84
C GLU A 306 -26.76 -9.65 44.44
N CYS A 307 -26.10 -8.70 43.75
CA CYS A 307 -24.94 -7.99 44.25
C CYS A 307 -25.26 -7.20 45.54
N MET A 308 -26.40 -6.50 45.56
CA MET A 308 -26.84 -5.72 46.69
C MET A 308 -27.08 -6.60 47.91
N GLU A 309 -27.72 -7.77 47.77
CA GLU A 309 -27.90 -8.72 48.86
C GLU A 309 -26.56 -9.24 49.42
N ALA A 310 -25.61 -9.59 48.52
CA ALA A 310 -24.30 -10.06 48.95
C ALA A 310 -23.48 -9.00 49.71
N LEU A 311 -23.65 -7.73 49.36
CA LEU A 311 -22.90 -6.62 49.98
C LEU A 311 -23.50 -6.08 51.29
N LYS A 312 -24.72 -6.46 51.70
CA LYS A 312 -25.36 -6.02 52.95
C LYS A 312 -24.50 -6.27 54.19
N VAL A 313 -23.82 -7.40 54.26
CA VAL A 313 -22.96 -7.75 55.40
C VAL A 313 -21.75 -6.80 55.46
N ASN A 314 -21.17 -6.47 54.33
CA ASN A 314 -20.02 -5.56 54.27
C ASN A 314 -20.41 -4.12 54.61
N ALA A 315 -21.55 -3.65 54.10
CA ALA A 315 -22.11 -2.35 54.44
C ALA A 315 -22.43 -2.23 55.93
N GLY A 316 -23.07 -3.27 56.53
CA GLY A 316 -23.38 -3.30 57.97
C GLY A 316 -22.14 -3.21 58.86
N ARG A 317 -21.01 -3.86 58.47
CA ARG A 317 -19.74 -3.74 59.21
C ARG A 317 -19.16 -2.33 59.21
N ARG A 318 -19.50 -1.54 58.19
CA ARG A 318 -19.08 -0.15 58.02
C ARG A 318 -20.15 0.86 58.44
N GLN A 319 -21.28 0.38 58.96
CA GLN A 319 -22.43 1.20 59.34
C GLN A 319 -23.00 2.05 58.18
N VAL A 320 -22.88 1.55 56.94
CA VAL A 320 -23.40 2.19 55.74
C VAL A 320 -24.74 1.55 55.39
N THR A 321 -25.74 2.37 55.05
CA THR A 321 -27.07 1.91 54.63
C THR A 321 -27.14 1.80 53.11
N LEU A 322 -27.55 0.62 52.61
CA LEU A 322 -27.76 0.39 51.19
C LEU A 322 -29.22 0.58 50.81
N HIS A 323 -29.47 1.38 49.79
CA HIS A 323 -30.78 1.60 49.19
C HIS A 323 -30.76 1.09 47.76
N PHE A 324 -31.70 0.21 47.39
CA PHE A 324 -31.83 -0.31 46.05
C PHE A 324 -33.24 -0.01 45.50
N LYS A 325 -33.28 0.52 44.27
CA LYS A 325 -34.50 0.83 43.53
C LYS A 325 -34.30 0.55 42.04
N GLY A 326 -35.30 0.04 41.38
CA GLY A 326 -35.21 -0.13 39.93
C GLY A 326 -36.36 -0.90 39.33
N GLU A 327 -36.30 -1.10 38.04
CA GLU A 327 -37.23 -1.89 37.24
C GLU A 327 -36.47 -2.93 36.40
N HIS A 328 -37.13 -4.06 36.10
CA HIS A 328 -36.56 -5.09 35.24
C HIS A 328 -36.28 -4.55 33.84
N CYS A 329 -35.05 -4.71 33.36
CA CYS A 329 -34.65 -4.29 32.03
C CYS A 329 -33.58 -5.23 31.48
N ILE A 330 -33.78 -5.61 30.23
CA ILE A 330 -32.90 -6.57 29.53
C ILE A 330 -31.80 -5.81 28.79
N ILE A 331 -30.56 -6.17 29.10
CA ILE A 331 -29.37 -5.73 28.37
C ILE A 331 -28.69 -6.92 27.67
N ARG A 332 -27.88 -6.66 26.66
CA ARG A 332 -26.99 -7.68 26.09
C ARG A 332 -25.63 -7.55 26.77
N GLY A 333 -25.21 -8.55 27.51
CA GLY A 333 -23.95 -8.48 28.26
C GLY A 333 -23.47 -9.82 28.77
N ASN A 334 -22.30 -9.81 29.40
CA ASN A 334 -21.77 -10.97 30.14
C ASN A 334 -22.11 -10.85 31.60
N TYR A 335 -22.82 -11.85 32.14
CA TYR A 335 -23.32 -11.85 33.53
C TYR A 335 -22.18 -11.60 34.56
N GLU A 336 -21.07 -12.31 34.47
CA GLU A 336 -19.96 -12.19 35.39
C GLU A 336 -19.30 -10.80 35.37
N MET A 337 -19.20 -10.21 34.15
CA MET A 337 -18.65 -8.86 34.00
C MET A 337 -19.59 -7.79 34.58
N ILE A 338 -20.89 -7.88 34.31
CA ILE A 338 -21.87 -6.93 34.88
C ILE A 338 -21.95 -7.05 36.41
N ARG A 339 -21.90 -8.26 36.95
CA ARG A 339 -21.80 -8.50 38.36
C ARG A 339 -20.54 -7.86 38.99
N GLU A 340 -19.38 -8.09 38.36
CA GLU A 340 -18.10 -7.53 38.80
C GLU A 340 -18.08 -5.99 38.72
N LEU A 341 -18.65 -5.40 37.66
CA LEU A 341 -18.84 -3.96 37.54
C LEU A 341 -19.66 -3.41 38.70
N THR A 342 -20.81 -4.04 38.97
CA THR A 342 -21.70 -3.64 40.07
C THR A 342 -21.01 -3.77 41.42
N ASP A 343 -20.35 -4.90 41.68
CA ASP A 343 -19.61 -5.15 42.92
C ASP A 343 -18.52 -4.09 43.13
N ASN A 344 -17.72 -3.76 42.13
CA ASN A 344 -16.67 -2.75 42.24
C ASN A 344 -17.23 -1.35 42.53
N LEU A 345 -18.31 -0.95 41.85
CA LEU A 345 -18.93 0.36 42.07
C LEU A 345 -19.50 0.47 43.52
N VAL A 346 -20.30 -0.52 43.91
CA VAL A 346 -20.97 -0.50 45.22
C VAL A 346 -19.96 -0.67 46.37
N GLN A 347 -18.93 -1.54 46.22
CA GLN A 347 -17.86 -1.67 47.21
C GLN A 347 -17.06 -0.37 47.35
N ASN A 348 -16.81 0.37 46.27
CA ASN A 348 -16.16 1.68 46.37
C ASN A 348 -17.04 2.68 47.09
N ALA A 349 -18.34 2.74 46.82
CA ALA A 349 -19.30 3.60 47.49
C ALA A 349 -19.39 3.30 48.99
N ILE A 350 -19.33 2.01 49.40
CA ILE A 350 -19.29 1.62 50.84
C ILE A 350 -17.93 1.97 51.46
N ARG A 351 -16.83 1.74 50.77
CA ARG A 351 -15.46 1.90 51.27
C ARG A 351 -15.11 3.35 51.56
N TYR A 352 -15.52 4.25 50.69
CA TYR A 352 -15.21 5.67 50.74
C TYR A 352 -16.34 6.51 51.35
N ASN A 353 -17.34 5.84 51.97
CA ASN A 353 -18.40 6.49 52.70
C ASN A 353 -17.99 6.86 54.13
N ASN A 354 -18.77 7.76 54.75
CA ASN A 354 -18.70 8.09 56.13
C ASN A 354 -19.46 7.05 56.99
N GLU A 355 -19.11 6.91 58.27
CA GLU A 355 -19.91 6.10 59.23
C GLU A 355 -21.33 6.68 59.33
N GLY A 356 -22.34 5.83 59.19
CA GLY A 356 -23.74 6.25 59.14
C GLY A 356 -24.24 6.78 57.81
N GLY A 357 -23.38 6.75 56.76
CA GLY A 357 -23.74 7.24 55.44
C GLY A 357 -24.61 6.27 54.63
N ASN A 358 -24.94 6.68 53.41
CA ASN A 358 -25.88 5.99 52.54
C ASN A 358 -25.26 5.73 51.15
N VAL A 359 -25.66 4.62 50.53
CA VAL A 359 -25.37 4.28 49.13
C VAL A 359 -26.71 3.98 48.44
N TRP A 360 -26.99 4.67 47.36
CA TRP A 360 -28.17 4.45 46.52
C TRP A 360 -27.74 3.80 45.22
N VAL A 361 -28.38 2.70 44.86
CA VAL A 361 -28.19 2.00 43.61
C VAL A 361 -29.53 1.98 42.88
N GLU A 362 -29.53 2.49 41.65
CA GLU A 362 -30.74 2.57 40.85
C GLU A 362 -30.53 1.93 39.47
N VAL A 363 -31.52 1.12 39.04
CA VAL A 363 -31.60 0.58 37.70
C VAL A 363 -32.79 1.23 37.01
N ASN A 364 -32.50 2.11 36.04
CA ASN A 364 -33.51 2.93 35.40
C ASN A 364 -33.68 2.51 33.92
N PRO A 365 -34.89 2.02 33.54
CA PRO A 365 -35.25 1.84 32.14
C PRO A 365 -35.49 3.18 31.46
N GLY A 366 -35.06 3.34 30.23
CA GLY A 366 -35.24 4.56 29.45
C GLY A 366 -34.91 4.34 27.99
N GLU A 367 -34.67 5.41 27.24
CA GLU A 367 -34.06 5.31 25.90
C GLU A 367 -32.69 4.66 25.96
N GLU A 368 -31.96 4.93 27.05
CA GLU A 368 -30.73 4.23 27.43
C GLU A 368 -30.97 3.61 28.84
N ILE A 369 -30.67 2.32 28.98
CA ILE A 369 -30.75 1.63 30.27
C ILE A 369 -29.57 2.09 31.15
N CYS A 370 -29.82 2.56 32.36
CA CYS A 370 -28.81 3.13 33.21
C CYS A 370 -28.70 2.39 34.55
N LEU A 371 -27.46 2.07 34.95
CA LEU A 371 -27.10 1.72 36.33
C LEU A 371 -26.49 2.95 36.98
N VAL A 372 -27.10 3.44 38.07
CA VAL A 372 -26.63 4.59 38.83
C VAL A 372 -26.21 4.12 40.20
N VAL A 373 -24.99 4.44 40.64
CA VAL A 373 -24.47 4.20 41.99
C VAL A 373 -24.07 5.55 42.58
N ARG A 374 -24.73 5.95 43.67
CA ARG A 374 -24.50 7.22 44.34
C ARG A 374 -24.20 6.98 45.81
N ASP A 375 -23.26 7.73 46.35
CA ASP A 375 -22.94 7.78 47.77
C ASP A 375 -22.92 9.23 48.30
N ASP A 376 -23.02 9.39 49.62
CA ASP A 376 -22.86 10.63 50.38
C ASP A 376 -21.51 10.65 51.14
N GLY A 377 -20.50 10.00 50.60
CA GLY A 377 -19.18 9.84 51.17
C GLY A 377 -18.26 11.05 51.02
N ILE A 378 -16.96 10.77 51.02
CA ILE A 378 -15.91 11.82 51.00
C ILE A 378 -15.81 12.58 49.68
N GLY A 379 -16.39 12.03 48.60
CA GLY A 379 -16.27 12.61 47.26
C GLY A 379 -14.87 12.56 46.65
N ILE A 380 -14.73 13.12 45.48
CA ILE A 380 -13.50 13.12 44.67
C ILE A 380 -13.18 14.57 44.25
N PRO A 381 -11.96 15.07 44.51
CA PRO A 381 -11.51 16.38 44.01
C PRO A 381 -11.65 16.52 42.51
N ALA A 382 -11.93 17.73 42.01
CA ALA A 382 -12.17 17.98 40.57
C ALA A 382 -10.99 17.57 39.70
N GLU A 383 -9.76 17.74 40.17
CA GLU A 383 -8.51 17.41 39.48
C GLU A 383 -8.27 15.92 39.30
N ASP A 384 -8.92 15.09 40.15
CA ASP A 384 -8.72 13.65 40.18
C ASP A 384 -9.82 12.86 39.44
N ARG A 385 -10.95 13.51 39.05
CA ARG A 385 -12.15 12.84 38.51
C ARG A 385 -11.86 12.06 37.23
N GLU A 386 -11.02 12.56 36.35
CA GLU A 386 -10.65 11.85 35.11
C GLU A 386 -9.65 10.72 35.38
N ARG A 387 -8.82 10.89 36.41
CA ARG A 387 -7.71 10.00 36.73
C ARG A 387 -8.10 8.79 37.58
N VAL A 388 -9.23 8.83 38.28
CA VAL A 388 -9.67 7.70 39.15
C VAL A 388 -9.92 6.41 38.37
N PHE A 389 -10.08 6.48 37.05
CA PHE A 389 -10.17 5.32 36.17
C PHE A 389 -8.80 4.80 35.64
N GLU A 390 -7.70 5.51 35.97
CA GLU A 390 -6.34 5.05 35.63
C GLU A 390 -5.95 3.88 36.52
N ARG A 391 -5.21 2.91 36.01
CA ARG A 391 -4.71 1.74 36.74
C ARG A 391 -3.79 2.17 37.87
N PHE A 392 -4.00 1.66 39.12
CA PHE A 392 -3.27 1.98 40.34
C PHE A 392 -3.42 3.43 40.83
N TYR A 393 -4.30 4.23 40.21
CA TYR A 393 -4.52 5.59 40.66
C TYR A 393 -5.30 5.62 41.98
N ARG A 394 -4.94 6.54 42.87
CA ARG A 394 -5.57 6.79 44.15
C ARG A 394 -5.41 8.26 44.53
N VAL A 395 -6.49 8.90 44.92
CA VAL A 395 -6.51 10.30 45.38
C VAL A 395 -5.60 10.48 46.61
N ASP A 396 -5.70 9.60 47.62
CA ASP A 396 -4.85 9.60 48.81
C ASP A 396 -4.23 8.22 49.04
N LYS A 397 -2.90 8.12 48.87
CA LYS A 397 -2.13 6.88 49.06
C LYS A 397 -2.02 6.44 50.55
N SER A 398 -2.14 7.37 51.49
CA SER A 398 -2.03 7.07 52.93
C SER A 398 -3.31 6.45 53.46
N ARG A 399 -4.43 7.07 53.20
CA ARG A 399 -5.77 6.66 53.65
C ARG A 399 -6.23 5.37 53.01
N SER A 400 -5.88 5.18 51.75
CA SER A 400 -6.25 3.96 51.00
C SER A 400 -5.42 2.73 51.35
N ARG A 401 -4.27 2.87 52.05
CA ARG A 401 -3.53 1.74 52.65
C ARG A 401 -4.29 1.14 53.84
N GLU A 402 -4.93 1.95 54.63
CA GLU A 402 -5.75 1.50 55.77
C GLU A 402 -7.03 0.83 55.30
N THR A 403 -7.66 1.35 54.24
CA THR A 403 -8.92 0.81 53.71
C THR A 403 -8.74 -0.37 52.74
N GLY A 404 -7.50 -0.71 52.30
CA GLY A 404 -7.20 -1.93 51.54
C GLY A 404 -7.50 -1.88 50.06
N GLY A 405 -7.64 -0.71 49.44
CA GLY A 405 -7.91 -0.58 47.99
C GLY A 405 -6.68 -0.92 47.14
N THR A 406 -6.86 -1.58 45.99
CA THR A 406 -5.82 -1.91 45.03
C THR A 406 -5.57 -0.79 44.02
N GLY A 407 -6.55 0.09 43.79
CA GLY A 407 -6.54 1.10 42.73
C GLY A 407 -6.78 0.53 41.35
N LEU A 408 -7.31 -0.71 41.27
CA LEU A 408 -7.64 -1.37 39.99
C LEU A 408 -9.16 -1.48 39.77
N GLY A 409 -10.00 -1.39 40.79
CA GLY A 409 -11.44 -1.61 40.69
C GLY A 409 -12.14 -0.70 39.66
N LEU A 410 -11.88 0.63 39.67
CA LEU A 410 -12.47 1.53 38.66
C LEU A 410 -11.86 1.37 37.26
N ALA A 411 -10.62 0.92 37.16
CA ALA A 411 -10.03 0.55 35.86
C ALA A 411 -10.69 -0.71 35.27
N ILE A 412 -11.04 -1.70 36.13
CA ILE A 412 -11.83 -2.88 35.76
C ILE A 412 -13.22 -2.44 35.29
N VAL A 413 -13.90 -1.57 36.03
CA VAL A 413 -15.20 -1.00 35.65
C VAL A 413 -15.12 -0.36 34.25
N LYS A 414 -14.12 0.47 34.01
CA LYS A 414 -13.93 1.13 32.71
C LYS A 414 -13.75 0.13 31.58
N ASN A 415 -12.92 -0.90 31.75
CA ASN A 415 -12.73 -1.94 30.73
C ASN A 415 -14.03 -2.71 30.45
N ILE A 416 -14.80 -3.05 31.51
CA ILE A 416 -16.07 -3.75 31.33
C ILE A 416 -17.06 -2.87 30.55
N VAL A 417 -17.15 -1.58 30.88
CA VAL A 417 -17.99 -0.61 30.16
C VAL A 417 -17.59 -0.52 28.68
N GLU A 418 -16.29 -0.41 28.40
CA GLU A 418 -15.77 -0.36 27.02
C GLU A 418 -16.09 -1.65 26.24
N LEU A 419 -15.95 -2.84 26.85
CA LEU A 419 -16.28 -4.12 26.23
C LEU A 419 -17.77 -4.25 25.92
N HIS A 420 -18.64 -3.62 26.72
CA HIS A 420 -20.09 -3.63 26.49
C HIS A 420 -20.56 -2.51 25.54
N GLY A 421 -19.64 -1.68 25.00
CA GLY A 421 -20.00 -0.51 24.20
C GLY A 421 -20.82 0.53 24.96
N ALA A 422 -20.79 0.47 26.29
CA ALA A 422 -21.56 1.31 27.20
C ALA A 422 -20.83 2.63 27.52
N GLY A 423 -21.57 3.61 28.02
CA GLY A 423 -21.01 4.90 28.45
C GLY A 423 -20.88 4.96 29.99
N ILE A 424 -19.84 5.63 30.50
CA ILE A 424 -19.70 5.90 31.93
C ILE A 424 -19.53 7.39 32.17
N THR A 425 -20.25 7.92 33.17
CA THR A 425 -20.11 9.30 33.67
C THR A 425 -19.90 9.32 35.17
N LEU A 426 -19.06 10.25 35.64
CA LEU A 426 -18.75 10.43 37.06
C LEU A 426 -18.99 11.90 37.43
N GLU A 427 -19.86 12.09 38.41
CA GLU A 427 -20.11 13.37 39.08
C GLU A 427 -19.75 13.24 40.54
N SER A 428 -18.92 14.11 41.05
CA SER A 428 -18.50 14.08 42.47
C SER A 428 -18.10 15.46 42.93
N THR A 429 -18.38 15.73 44.20
CA THR A 429 -17.91 16.94 44.88
C THR A 429 -17.26 16.50 46.20
N GLU A 430 -16.05 17.02 46.47
CA GLU A 430 -15.34 16.70 47.70
C GLU A 430 -16.19 17.09 48.94
N GLY A 431 -16.42 16.15 49.82
CA GLY A 431 -17.25 16.29 51.03
C GLY A 431 -18.77 16.08 50.82
N GLU A 432 -19.26 15.90 49.58
CA GLU A 432 -20.69 15.74 49.28
C GLU A 432 -21.03 14.33 48.71
N GLY A 433 -20.01 13.59 48.27
CA GLY A 433 -20.19 12.24 47.73
C GLY A 433 -19.91 12.10 46.26
N THR A 434 -20.21 10.90 45.72
CA THR A 434 -19.93 10.52 44.32
C THR A 434 -21.16 9.89 43.68
N CYS A 435 -21.38 10.19 42.39
CA CYS A 435 -22.39 9.55 41.57
C CYS A 435 -21.74 9.03 40.29
N ILE A 436 -21.82 7.72 40.07
CA ILE A 436 -21.34 7.08 38.83
C ILE A 436 -22.54 6.51 38.08
N THR A 437 -22.68 6.86 36.82
CA THR A 437 -23.75 6.37 35.95
C THR A 437 -23.15 5.61 34.80
N VAL A 438 -23.58 4.37 34.58
CA VAL A 438 -23.24 3.51 33.44
C VAL A 438 -24.48 3.41 32.55
N LYS A 439 -24.33 3.70 31.28
CA LYS A 439 -25.39 3.69 30.27
C LYS A 439 -25.12 2.59 29.24
N PHE A 440 -26.04 1.64 29.17
CA PHE A 440 -25.98 0.49 28.25
C PHE A 440 -26.78 0.71 27.00
#